data_fd5eceb2d2a6273e016c7ee25394f41c
#
_entry.id   fd5eceb2d2a6273e016c7ee25394f41c
#
_cell.length_a   1.000
_cell.length_b   1.000
_cell.length_c   1.000
_cell.angle_alpha   90.00
_cell.angle_beta   90.00
_cell.angle_gamma   90.00
#
_symmetry.space_group_name_H-M   'P 1'
#
loop_
_entity.id
_entity.type
_entity.pdbx_description
1 polymer ?
#
loop_
_entity_poly.entity_id
_entity_poly.type
_entity_poly.pdbx_seq_one_letter_code
_entity_poly.pdbx_strand_id
1 'polypeptide(L)'
;MINLGKLKKIKNNFPVLVAEKAIHKNICKNIITEISSSKSFDDMIMGGRSRINKGSKNFNNYIKQSKFSKKLFKLFNSESFYKKIENIFKKKFKNRSWENS
;
A
#
# COMPACT_ATOMS: atom_id res chain seq x y z
N MET A 1 7.05 -11.88 3.47
CA MET A 1 5.95 -11.49 2.58
C MET A 1 6.33 -10.35 1.63
N ILE A 2 6.91 -9.29 2.12
CA ILE A 2 7.41 -8.20 1.28
C ILE A 2 8.91 -8.06 1.52
N ASN A 3 9.67 -8.05 0.44
CA ASN A 3 11.12 -7.88 0.51
C ASN A 3 11.49 -6.44 0.15
N LEU A 4 11.78 -5.64 1.16
CA LEU A 4 12.24 -4.26 1.00
C LEU A 4 13.77 -4.16 1.09
N GLY A 5 14.48 -5.29 1.19
CA GLY A 5 15.94 -5.31 1.26
C GLY A 5 16.62 -4.72 0.02
N LYS A 6 15.94 -4.77 -1.11
CA LYS A 6 16.43 -4.21 -2.38
C LYS A 6 15.88 -2.82 -2.69
N LEU A 7 15.28 -2.16 -1.71
CA LEU A 7 14.78 -0.81 -1.88
C LEU A 7 15.95 0.14 -2.14
N LYS A 8 15.91 0.82 -3.27
CA LYS A 8 16.99 1.73 -3.68
C LYS A 8 16.44 3.03 -4.23
N LYS A 9 17.21 4.09 -4.05
CA LYS A 9 16.90 5.40 -4.58
C LYS A 9 17.31 5.49 -6.04
N ILE A 10 16.41 5.90 -6.90
CA ILE A 10 16.68 6.13 -8.31
C ILE A 10 17.06 7.59 -8.52
N LYS A 11 18.10 7.81 -9.32
CA LYS A 11 18.49 9.16 -9.73
C LYS A 11 17.46 9.69 -10.72
N ASN A 12 16.69 10.69 -10.29
CA ASN A 12 15.61 11.29 -11.08
C ASN A 12 15.39 12.73 -10.62
N ASN A 13 14.61 13.50 -11.39
CA ASN A 13 14.22 14.86 -11.01
C ASN A 13 13.44 14.89 -9.70
N PHE A 14 12.67 13.84 -9.42
CA PHE A 14 11.97 13.67 -8.16
C PHE A 14 12.59 12.50 -7.39
N PRO A 15 12.58 12.55 -6.04
CA PRO A 15 13.05 11.42 -5.26
C PRO A 15 12.12 10.22 -5.43
N VAL A 16 12.67 9.13 -5.95
CA VAL A 16 11.93 7.89 -6.21
C VAL A 16 12.69 6.73 -5.60
N LEU A 17 11.97 5.87 -4.88
CA LEU A 17 12.49 4.61 -4.36
C LEU A 17 11.85 3.46 -5.12
N VAL A 18 12.64 2.47 -5.46
CA VAL A 18 12.16 1.27 -6.16
C VAL A 18 12.67 0.03 -5.46
N ALA A 19 11.80 -0.92 -5.28
CA ALA A 19 12.16 -2.27 -4.83
C ALA A 19 11.59 -3.27 -5.84
N GLU A 20 12.45 -3.80 -6.69
CA GLU A 20 12.04 -4.79 -7.67
C GLU A 20 11.72 -6.11 -6.99
N LYS A 21 10.69 -6.82 -7.47
CA LYS A 21 10.27 -8.11 -6.96
C LYS A 21 10.06 -8.12 -5.44
N ALA A 22 9.62 -6.98 -4.89
CA ALA A 22 9.40 -6.83 -3.45
C ALA A 22 8.28 -7.73 -2.95
N ILE A 23 7.27 -7.99 -3.77
CA ILE A 23 6.10 -8.79 -3.41
C ILE A 23 6.11 -10.06 -4.27
N HIS A 24 6.07 -11.22 -3.62
CA HIS A 24 6.02 -12.50 -4.32
C HIS A 24 4.76 -12.57 -5.17
N LYS A 25 4.88 -13.15 -6.38
CA LYS A 25 3.77 -13.17 -7.33
C LYS A 25 2.53 -13.90 -6.81
N ASN A 26 2.69 -14.91 -5.93
CA ASN A 26 1.54 -15.58 -5.32
C ASN A 26 0.77 -14.66 -4.39
N ILE A 27 1.46 -13.78 -3.67
CA ILE A 27 0.83 -12.77 -2.83
C ILE A 27 0.07 -11.78 -3.70
N CYS A 28 0.64 -11.34 -4.82
CA CYS A 28 -0.03 -10.47 -5.77
C CYS A 28 -1.31 -11.10 -6.31
N LYS A 29 -1.26 -12.39 -6.69
CA LYS A 29 -2.45 -13.13 -7.14
C LYS A 29 -3.52 -13.20 -6.07
N ASN A 30 -3.13 -13.44 -4.82
CA ASN A 30 -4.07 -13.50 -3.70
C ASN A 30 -4.74 -12.16 -3.45
N ILE A 31 -3.99 -11.06 -3.57
CA ILE A 31 -4.54 -9.71 -3.42
C ILE A 31 -5.53 -9.42 -4.55
N ILE A 32 -5.18 -9.78 -5.79
CA ILE A 32 -6.08 -9.61 -6.93
C ILE A 32 -7.38 -10.38 -6.71
N THR A 33 -7.29 -11.61 -6.20
CA THR A 33 -8.47 -12.42 -5.89
C THR A 33 -9.31 -11.77 -4.78
N GLU A 34 -8.69 -11.25 -3.74
CA GLU A 34 -9.40 -10.53 -2.67
C GLU A 34 -10.17 -9.34 -3.23
N ILE A 35 -9.51 -8.53 -4.06
CA ILE A 35 -10.12 -7.34 -4.66
C ILE A 35 -11.27 -7.74 -5.59
N SER A 36 -11.05 -8.72 -6.46
CA SER A 36 -12.04 -9.17 -7.45
C SER A 36 -13.27 -9.79 -6.81
N SER A 37 -13.10 -10.44 -5.63
CA SER A 37 -14.20 -11.10 -4.92
C SER A 37 -14.92 -10.15 -3.97
N SER A 38 -14.38 -8.97 -3.70
CA SER A 38 -14.94 -8.03 -2.74
C SER A 38 -16.13 -7.29 -3.34
N LYS A 39 -17.19 -7.13 -2.55
CA LYS A 39 -18.34 -6.29 -2.88
C LYS A 39 -18.20 -4.87 -2.36
N SER A 40 -17.05 -4.54 -1.75
CA SER A 40 -16.82 -3.23 -1.14
C SER A 40 -16.33 -2.17 -2.13
N PHE A 41 -15.96 -2.56 -3.37
CA PHE A 41 -15.42 -1.65 -4.38
C PHE A 41 -16.53 -1.02 -5.22
N ASP A 42 -17.42 -0.28 -4.56
CA ASP A 42 -18.54 0.39 -5.20
C ASP A 42 -18.72 1.84 -4.74
N ASP A 43 -17.71 2.43 -4.09
CA ASP A 43 -17.74 3.83 -3.67
C ASP A 43 -17.95 4.77 -4.86
N MET A 44 -17.41 4.38 -6.02
CA MET A 44 -17.56 5.15 -7.24
C MET A 44 -17.42 4.24 -8.44
N ILE A 45 -18.39 4.33 -9.36
CA ILE A 45 -18.33 3.66 -10.65
C ILE A 45 -18.26 4.73 -11.71
N MET A 46 -17.16 4.76 -12.47
CA MET A 46 -16.97 5.76 -13.52
C MET A 46 -16.20 5.15 -14.68
N GLY A 47 -16.73 5.24 -15.90
CA GLY A 47 -16.09 4.69 -17.09
C GLY A 47 -15.87 3.18 -17.00
N GLY A 48 -16.78 2.44 -16.35
CA GLY A 48 -16.66 0.99 -16.16
C GLY A 48 -15.68 0.55 -15.10
N ARG A 49 -15.20 1.47 -14.27
CA ARG A 49 -14.24 1.17 -13.20
C ARG A 49 -14.91 1.23 -11.83
N SER A 50 -14.66 0.21 -11.02
CA SER A 50 -15.03 0.22 -9.61
C SER A 50 -13.88 0.82 -8.80
N ARG A 51 -14.24 1.51 -7.73
CA ARG A 51 -13.29 2.25 -6.92
C ARG A 51 -13.67 2.18 -5.44
N ILE A 52 -12.65 2.20 -4.59
CA ILE A 52 -12.84 2.32 -3.14
C ILE A 52 -11.98 3.48 -2.64
N ASN A 53 -12.55 4.31 -1.79
CA ASN A 53 -11.85 5.48 -1.24
C ASN A 53 -11.22 5.14 0.10
N LYS A 54 -9.95 5.45 0.26
CA LYS A 54 -9.23 5.25 1.52
C LYS A 54 -9.96 5.98 2.65
N GLY A 55 -10.15 5.31 3.77
CA GLY A 55 -10.84 5.87 4.94
C GLY A 55 -12.35 5.81 4.87
N SER A 56 -12.95 5.39 3.74
CA SER A 56 -14.39 5.20 3.66
C SER A 56 -14.83 3.97 4.45
N LYS A 57 -16.13 3.87 4.72
CA LYS A 57 -16.71 2.68 5.35
C LYS A 57 -16.43 1.42 4.53
N ASN A 58 -16.55 1.51 3.21
CA ASN A 58 -16.28 0.39 2.32
C ASN A 58 -14.83 -0.03 2.37
N PHE A 59 -13.89 0.91 2.39
CA PHE A 59 -12.47 0.63 2.53
C PHE A 59 -12.20 -0.08 3.85
N ASN A 60 -12.73 0.43 4.95
CA ASN A 60 -12.53 -0.16 6.28
C ASN A 60 -13.09 -1.58 6.34
N ASN A 61 -14.26 -1.82 5.76
CA ASN A 61 -14.83 -3.15 5.67
C ASN A 61 -13.96 -4.09 4.84
N TYR A 62 -13.46 -3.62 3.70
CA TYR A 62 -12.57 -4.42 2.85
C TYR A 62 -11.30 -4.82 3.59
N ILE A 63 -10.61 -3.86 4.21
CA ILE A 63 -9.37 -4.13 4.95
C ILE A 63 -9.62 -5.10 6.11
N LYS A 64 -10.73 -4.95 6.81
CA LYS A 64 -11.10 -5.81 7.95
C LYS A 64 -11.29 -7.26 7.52
N GLN A 65 -11.85 -7.49 6.34
CA GLN A 65 -12.15 -8.83 5.82
C GLN A 65 -10.99 -9.43 5.03
N SER A 66 -10.08 -8.61 4.53
CA SER A 66 -8.97 -9.08 3.72
C SER A 66 -7.90 -9.77 4.57
N LYS A 67 -7.13 -10.66 3.95
CA LYS A 67 -5.98 -11.30 4.57
C LYS A 67 -4.67 -10.64 4.12
N PHE A 68 -4.48 -10.51 2.82
CA PHE A 68 -3.23 -10.02 2.25
C PHE A 68 -3.17 -8.50 2.15
N SER A 69 -4.25 -7.88 1.72
CA SER A 69 -4.32 -6.41 1.63
C SER A 69 -4.18 -5.77 3.01
N LYS A 70 -4.74 -6.40 4.05
CA LYS A 70 -4.60 -5.94 5.43
C LYS A 70 -3.14 -5.94 5.88
N LYS A 71 -2.37 -6.97 5.52
CA LYS A 71 -0.95 -7.05 5.86
C LYS A 71 -0.14 -5.95 5.18
N LEU A 72 -0.42 -5.67 3.91
CA LEU A 72 0.21 -4.57 3.18
C LEU A 72 -0.12 -3.23 3.83
N PHE A 73 -1.38 -3.00 4.14
CA PHE A 73 -1.82 -1.76 4.76
C PHE A 73 -1.11 -1.52 6.10
N LYS A 74 -1.03 -2.56 6.92
CA LYS A 74 -0.32 -2.48 8.21
C LYS A 74 1.17 -2.19 8.02
N LEU A 75 1.80 -2.81 7.02
CA LEU A 75 3.22 -2.58 6.74
C LEU A 75 3.48 -1.12 6.38
N PHE A 76 2.70 -0.58 5.43
CA PHE A 76 2.88 0.79 4.95
C PHE A 76 2.55 1.84 6.02
N ASN A 77 1.85 1.46 7.10
CA ASN A 77 1.58 2.34 8.23
C ASN A 77 2.45 2.02 9.44
N SER A 78 3.46 1.17 9.30
CA SER A 78 4.31 0.78 10.40
C SER A 78 5.46 1.76 10.63
N GLU A 79 5.88 1.88 11.88
CA GLU A 79 7.02 2.70 12.25
C GLU A 79 8.32 2.22 11.60
N SER A 80 8.49 0.91 11.48
CA SER A 80 9.67 0.33 10.84
C SER A 80 9.76 0.70 9.36
N PHE A 81 8.64 0.76 8.67
CA PHE A 81 8.59 1.18 7.28
C PHE A 81 8.99 2.66 7.15
N TYR A 82 8.41 3.53 7.98
CA TYR A 82 8.73 4.96 7.97
C TYR A 82 10.20 5.21 8.26
N LYS A 83 10.76 4.54 9.25
CA LYS A 83 12.19 4.67 9.59
C LYS A 83 13.08 4.25 8.44
N LYS A 84 12.72 3.18 7.74
CA LYS A 84 13.48 2.72 6.58
C LYS A 84 13.50 3.77 5.48
N ILE A 85 12.36 4.36 5.16
CA ILE A 85 12.26 5.43 4.16
C ILE A 85 13.03 6.67 4.60
N GLU A 86 12.85 7.08 5.86
CA GLU A 86 13.56 8.23 6.43
C GLU A 86 15.08 8.06 6.36
N ASN A 87 15.59 6.86 6.65
CA ASN A 87 17.01 6.57 6.59
C ASN A 87 17.58 6.70 5.17
N ILE A 88 16.80 6.24 4.17
CA ILE A 88 17.24 6.31 2.77
C ILE A 88 17.31 7.76 2.30
N PHE A 89 16.32 8.57 2.64
CA PHE A 89 16.29 9.99 2.27
C PHE A 89 17.07 10.89 3.23
N LYS A 90 17.52 10.36 4.38
CA LYS A 90 18.19 11.11 5.45
C LYS A 90 17.35 12.30 5.91
N LYS A 91 16.04 12.09 5.99
CA LYS A 91 15.05 13.11 6.34
C LYS A 91 13.97 12.49 7.20
N LYS A 92 13.49 13.21 8.22
CA LYS A 92 12.38 12.76 9.05
C LYS A 92 11.06 13.30 8.53
N PHE A 93 10.01 12.50 8.56
CA PHE A 93 8.67 12.93 8.22
C PHE A 93 8.07 13.73 9.38
N LYS A 94 7.44 14.84 9.06
CA LYS A 94 6.71 15.65 10.05
C LYS A 94 5.40 15.00 10.45
N ASN A 95 4.76 14.32 9.50
CA ASN A 95 3.50 13.62 9.72
C ASN A 95 3.62 12.23 9.09
N ARG A 96 3.44 11.20 9.92
CA ARG A 96 3.60 9.81 9.52
C ARG A 96 2.27 9.08 9.37
N SER A 97 1.16 9.78 9.46
CA SER A 97 -0.15 9.15 9.34
C SER A 97 -0.70 9.29 7.93
N TRP A 98 -0.95 8.17 7.29
CA TRP A 98 -1.63 8.15 6.00
C TRP A 98 -3.10 8.56 6.09
N GLU A 99 -3.67 8.47 7.28
CA GLU A 99 -5.06 8.84 7.52
C GLU A 99 -5.26 10.35 7.48
N ASN A 100 -4.22 11.10 7.75
CA ASN A 100 -4.23 12.57 7.75
C ASN A 100 -3.80 13.18 6.43
N SER A 101 -3.53 12.35 5.44
CA SER A 101 -3.11 12.82 4.14
C SER A 101 -4.27 13.05 3.18
#